data_c395af182702f3d68f172857cbb5cb4c
#
_entry.id   c395af182702f3d68f172857cbb5cb4c
#
_cell.length_a   1.000
_cell.length_b   1.000
_cell.length_c   1.000
_cell.angle_alpha   90.00
_cell.angle_beta   90.00
_cell.angle_gamma   90.00
#
_symmetry.space_group_name_H-M   'P 1'
#
loop_
_entity.id
_entity.type
_entity.pdbx_description
1 polymer ?
#
loop_
_entity_poly.entity_id
_entity_poly.type
_entity_poly.pdbx_seq_one_letter_code
_entity_poly.pdbx_strand_id
1 'polypeptide(L)'
;MTDPIADPDRRAWHRAQAAPGPDEDVAVELENSADRAQARGGLAAAAAFLERALLLTSDPARRAERALAAAQASMQAGAFGNALELLATAAAGPLDEFQQARADLLRGQIAFASGLGSDAPPLLLAAARRFEPLNLDLARETYLGAWMAALFAGRLGGPVGLLEVSRAARALPPLAHAARPVDLILDGLAQLVTEGPATAAQRLRQAARAFTGADITMEERLRWGSIAHAAASAVWDDDAWRDLLTQQVRLARTAGALDQLPVDLGALAMSAA
;
A
#
# COMPACT_ATOMS: atom_id res chain seq x y z
N MET A 1 -30.60 26.45 3.32
CA MET A 1 -29.38 27.21 2.96
C MET A 1 -28.30 26.74 3.91
N THR A 2 -27.30 26.00 3.42
CA THR A 2 -26.23 25.41 4.25
C THR A 2 -25.23 26.51 4.56
N ASP A 3 -24.84 26.67 5.84
CA ASP A 3 -23.82 27.64 6.24
C ASP A 3 -22.50 27.28 5.52
N PRO A 4 -21.95 28.17 4.68
CA PRO A 4 -20.75 27.88 3.89
C PRO A 4 -19.48 27.70 4.75
N ILE A 5 -19.52 28.11 6.02
CA ILE A 5 -18.42 27.98 6.98
C ILE A 5 -18.58 26.66 7.76
N ALA A 6 -19.82 26.19 7.99
CA ALA A 6 -20.10 25.04 8.83
C ALA A 6 -19.90 23.68 8.11
N ASP A 7 -20.04 23.63 6.77
CA ASP A 7 -19.92 22.37 6.01
C ASP A 7 -19.31 22.61 4.60
N PRO A 8 -17.99 22.76 4.51
CA PRO A 8 -17.31 23.02 3.24
C PRO A 8 -17.44 21.82 2.27
N ASP A 9 -17.52 20.59 2.77
CA ASP A 9 -17.59 19.38 1.96
C ASP A 9 -18.94 19.28 1.23
N ARG A 10 -20.03 19.56 1.96
CA ARG A 10 -21.37 19.61 1.38
C ARG A 10 -21.52 20.76 0.38
N ARG A 11 -20.91 21.91 0.65
CA ARG A 11 -20.91 23.03 -0.29
C ARG A 11 -20.18 22.66 -1.59
N ALA A 12 -18.98 22.08 -1.51
CA ALA A 12 -18.21 21.64 -2.67
C ALA A 12 -19.01 20.65 -3.51
N TRP A 13 -19.67 19.69 -2.86
CA TRP A 13 -20.51 18.70 -3.54
C TRP A 13 -21.70 19.33 -4.26
N HIS A 14 -22.43 20.28 -3.64
CA HIS A 14 -23.56 20.96 -4.28
C HIS A 14 -23.10 21.84 -5.44
N ARG A 15 -21.98 22.55 -5.31
CA ARG A 15 -21.40 23.30 -6.43
C ARG A 15 -21.05 22.39 -7.60
N ALA A 16 -20.44 21.24 -7.32
CA ALA A 16 -20.12 20.26 -8.33
C ALA A 16 -21.35 19.70 -9.06
N GLN A 17 -22.45 19.48 -8.34
CA GLN A 17 -23.72 19.03 -8.94
C GLN A 17 -24.35 20.11 -9.82
N ALA A 18 -24.19 21.37 -9.48
CA ALA A 18 -24.74 22.51 -10.20
C ALA A 18 -23.87 22.98 -11.39
N ALA A 19 -22.61 22.50 -11.46
CA ALA A 19 -21.68 22.90 -12.53
C ALA A 19 -22.16 22.40 -13.91
N PRO A 20 -22.33 23.31 -14.91
CA PRO A 20 -22.83 22.93 -16.23
C PRO A 20 -21.77 22.23 -17.12
N GLY A 21 -20.52 22.20 -16.68
CA GLY A 21 -19.38 21.63 -17.39
C GLY A 21 -18.12 21.64 -16.51
N PRO A 22 -16.95 21.47 -17.08
CA PRO A 22 -15.67 21.51 -16.38
C PRO A 22 -15.51 22.82 -15.60
N ASP A 23 -15.09 22.71 -14.32
CA ASP A 23 -14.88 23.84 -13.40
C ASP A 23 -13.71 23.46 -12.47
N GLU A 24 -12.54 24.02 -12.74
CA GLU A 24 -11.30 23.68 -12.04
C GLU A 24 -11.32 24.12 -10.59
N ASP A 25 -11.94 25.28 -10.27
CA ASP A 25 -12.02 25.75 -8.89
C ASP A 25 -12.86 24.81 -8.04
N VAL A 26 -13.97 24.33 -8.58
CA VAL A 26 -14.81 23.32 -7.91
C VAL A 26 -14.10 21.97 -7.81
N ALA A 27 -13.32 21.59 -8.81
CA ALA A 27 -12.53 20.36 -8.77
C ALA A 27 -11.50 20.40 -7.62
N VAL A 28 -10.80 21.51 -7.43
CA VAL A 28 -9.86 21.70 -6.30
C VAL A 28 -10.59 21.71 -4.94
N GLU A 29 -11.77 22.32 -4.84
CA GLU A 29 -12.58 22.24 -3.61
C GLU A 29 -12.95 20.79 -3.25
N LEU A 30 -13.24 19.95 -4.25
CA LEU A 30 -13.52 18.53 -4.06
C LEU A 30 -12.28 17.74 -3.62
N GLU A 31 -11.09 18.03 -4.18
CA GLU A 31 -9.83 17.43 -3.73
C GLU A 31 -9.59 17.72 -2.23
N ASN A 32 -9.72 18.98 -1.83
CA ASN A 32 -9.63 19.37 -0.42
C ASN A 32 -10.68 18.66 0.46
N SER A 33 -11.87 18.37 -0.07
CA SER A 33 -12.91 17.62 0.64
C SER A 33 -12.54 16.12 0.75
N ALA A 34 -11.91 15.57 -0.28
CA ALA A 34 -11.39 14.20 -0.26
C ALA A 34 -10.31 14.03 0.81
N ASP A 35 -9.35 14.96 0.91
CA ASP A 35 -8.30 14.95 1.93
C ASP A 35 -8.89 14.97 3.35
N ARG A 36 -9.87 15.84 3.59
CA ARG A 36 -10.59 15.90 4.88
C ARG A 36 -11.37 14.64 5.19
N ALA A 37 -12.01 14.04 4.18
CA ALA A 37 -12.72 12.77 4.32
C ALA A 37 -11.75 11.62 4.66
N GLN A 38 -10.64 11.53 3.96
CA GLN A 38 -9.60 10.52 4.19
C GLN A 38 -8.99 10.65 5.60
N ALA A 39 -8.69 11.87 6.05
CA ALA A 39 -8.18 12.12 7.40
C ALA A 39 -9.14 11.67 8.52
N ARG A 40 -10.44 11.57 8.21
CA ARG A 40 -11.48 11.06 9.13
C ARG A 40 -11.82 9.58 8.91
N GLY A 41 -11.09 8.87 8.06
CA GLY A 41 -11.36 7.47 7.70
C GLY A 41 -12.52 7.26 6.73
N GLY A 42 -13.06 8.33 6.14
CA GLY A 42 -14.15 8.26 5.17
C GLY A 42 -13.69 7.92 3.75
N LEU A 43 -13.08 6.75 3.55
CA LEU A 43 -12.43 6.35 2.29
C LEU A 43 -13.38 6.36 1.09
N ALA A 44 -14.62 5.86 1.26
CA ALA A 44 -15.62 5.88 0.19
C ALA A 44 -16.05 7.31 -0.20
N ALA A 45 -16.14 8.23 0.79
CA ALA A 45 -16.44 9.62 0.51
C ALA A 45 -15.28 10.31 -0.21
N ALA A 46 -14.04 10.02 0.19
CA ALA A 46 -12.85 10.54 -0.49
C ALA A 46 -12.81 10.11 -1.95
N ALA A 47 -13.06 8.82 -2.24
CA ALA A 47 -13.16 8.31 -3.60
C ALA A 47 -14.23 9.07 -4.42
N ALA A 48 -15.44 9.22 -3.88
CA ALA A 48 -16.53 9.93 -4.55
C ALA A 48 -16.20 11.41 -4.87
N PHE A 49 -15.53 12.11 -3.94
CA PHE A 49 -15.07 13.47 -4.18
C PHE A 49 -14.05 13.56 -5.31
N LEU A 50 -13.05 12.65 -5.34
CA LEU A 50 -12.02 12.62 -6.39
C LEU A 50 -12.58 12.23 -7.76
N GLU A 51 -13.50 11.28 -7.82
CA GLU A 51 -14.20 10.93 -9.04
C GLU A 51 -15.01 12.12 -9.59
N ARG A 52 -15.67 12.85 -8.71
CA ARG A 52 -16.39 14.04 -9.14
C ARG A 52 -15.46 15.15 -9.60
N ALA A 53 -14.31 15.36 -8.95
CA ALA A 53 -13.28 16.30 -9.37
C ALA A 53 -12.74 15.96 -10.76
N LEU A 54 -12.49 14.66 -11.05
CA LEU A 54 -12.07 14.17 -12.34
C LEU A 54 -13.04 14.57 -13.47
N LEU A 55 -14.34 14.49 -13.24
CA LEU A 55 -15.37 14.86 -14.22
C LEU A 55 -15.41 16.37 -14.52
N LEU A 56 -14.95 17.20 -13.59
CA LEU A 56 -14.90 18.66 -13.73
C LEU A 56 -13.56 19.15 -14.29
N THR A 57 -12.64 18.27 -14.64
CA THR A 57 -11.30 18.60 -15.10
C THR A 57 -11.24 18.53 -16.65
N SER A 58 -10.87 19.65 -17.29
CA SER A 58 -10.69 19.72 -18.73
C SER A 58 -9.25 19.45 -19.19
N ASP A 59 -8.25 19.83 -18.36
CA ASP A 59 -6.84 19.62 -18.68
C ASP A 59 -6.49 18.13 -18.67
N PRO A 60 -5.92 17.56 -19.77
CA PRO A 60 -5.66 16.13 -19.85
C PRO A 60 -4.65 15.61 -18.84
N ALA A 61 -3.63 16.41 -18.48
CA ALA A 61 -2.60 15.98 -17.55
C ALA A 61 -3.16 15.94 -16.12
N ARG A 62 -3.85 16.99 -15.67
CA ARG A 62 -4.56 17.01 -14.39
C ARG A 62 -5.65 15.95 -14.30
N ARG A 63 -6.33 15.69 -15.42
CA ARG A 63 -7.35 14.64 -15.48
C ARG A 63 -6.73 13.26 -15.24
N ALA A 64 -5.58 12.97 -15.83
CA ALA A 64 -4.86 11.71 -15.62
C ALA A 64 -4.37 11.58 -14.17
N GLU A 65 -3.84 12.65 -13.59
CA GLU A 65 -3.41 12.70 -12.19
C GLU A 65 -4.57 12.46 -11.22
N ARG A 66 -5.71 13.13 -11.43
CA ARG A 66 -6.92 12.95 -10.62
C ARG A 66 -7.51 11.55 -10.75
N ALA A 67 -7.48 10.97 -11.96
CA ALA A 67 -7.89 9.59 -12.18
C ALA A 67 -7.03 8.61 -11.37
N LEU A 68 -5.71 8.85 -11.30
CA LEU A 68 -4.79 8.04 -10.50
C LEU A 68 -5.06 8.20 -8.98
N ALA A 69 -5.33 9.41 -8.52
CA ALA A 69 -5.69 9.67 -7.13
C ALA A 69 -7.04 9.03 -6.76
N ALA A 70 -8.05 9.15 -7.64
CA ALA A 70 -9.35 8.51 -7.46
C ALA A 70 -9.24 6.99 -7.45
N ALA A 71 -8.40 6.40 -8.32
CA ALA A 71 -8.14 4.96 -8.33
C ALA A 71 -7.55 4.47 -7.01
N GLN A 72 -6.59 5.21 -6.45
CA GLN A 72 -6.01 4.89 -5.15
C GLN A 72 -7.06 4.95 -4.03
N ALA A 73 -7.89 5.98 -3.98
CA ALA A 73 -8.94 6.12 -2.98
C ALA A 73 -10.01 5.02 -3.11
N SER A 74 -10.40 4.68 -4.34
CA SER A 74 -11.36 3.59 -4.62
C SER A 74 -10.80 2.23 -4.22
N MET A 75 -9.51 1.97 -4.45
CA MET A 75 -8.83 0.76 -3.98
C MET A 75 -8.86 0.69 -2.43
N GLN A 76 -8.53 1.79 -1.75
CA GLN A 76 -8.58 1.86 -0.28
C GLN A 76 -9.98 1.67 0.28
N ALA A 77 -11.01 2.09 -0.46
CA ALA A 77 -12.42 1.86 -0.13
C ALA A 77 -12.91 0.44 -0.48
N GLY A 78 -12.06 -0.43 -1.03
CA GLY A 78 -12.44 -1.79 -1.46
C GLY A 78 -13.21 -1.84 -2.79
N ALA A 79 -13.34 -0.72 -3.50
CA ALA A 79 -14.04 -0.64 -4.78
C ALA A 79 -13.10 -1.02 -5.95
N PHE A 80 -12.59 -2.26 -5.98
CA PHE A 80 -11.52 -2.70 -6.89
C PHE A 80 -11.89 -2.59 -8.37
N GLY A 81 -13.13 -2.90 -8.75
CA GLY A 81 -13.60 -2.75 -10.13
C GLY A 81 -13.52 -1.30 -10.61
N ASN A 82 -14.06 -0.38 -9.81
CA ASN A 82 -13.99 1.05 -10.09
C ASN A 82 -12.55 1.58 -10.13
N ALA A 83 -11.70 1.11 -9.23
CA ALA A 83 -10.27 1.48 -9.23
C ALA A 83 -9.58 1.07 -10.54
N LEU A 84 -9.88 -0.09 -11.10
CA LEU A 84 -9.33 -0.53 -12.39
C LEU A 84 -9.83 0.32 -13.57
N GLU A 85 -11.10 0.73 -13.59
CA GLU A 85 -11.65 1.65 -14.62
C GLU A 85 -10.98 3.02 -14.55
N LEU A 86 -10.77 3.54 -13.34
CA LEU A 86 -10.06 4.80 -13.13
C LEU A 86 -8.58 4.72 -13.54
N LEU A 87 -7.90 3.58 -13.28
CA LEU A 87 -6.55 3.34 -13.77
C LEU A 87 -6.47 3.26 -15.30
N ALA A 88 -7.50 2.72 -15.95
CA ALA A 88 -7.59 2.74 -17.41
C ALA A 88 -7.77 4.17 -17.92
N THR A 89 -8.58 4.99 -17.25
CA THR A 89 -8.77 6.41 -17.57
C THR A 89 -7.46 7.19 -17.38
N ALA A 90 -6.71 6.96 -16.29
CA ALA A 90 -5.41 7.59 -16.08
C ALA A 90 -4.41 7.22 -17.17
N ALA A 91 -4.33 5.94 -17.53
CA ALA A 91 -3.41 5.42 -18.54
C ALA A 91 -3.70 5.91 -19.97
N ALA A 92 -4.92 6.37 -20.24
CA ALA A 92 -5.27 7.02 -21.51
C ALA A 92 -4.78 8.47 -21.61
N GLY A 93 -4.35 9.08 -20.50
CA GLY A 93 -3.81 10.43 -20.43
C GLY A 93 -2.27 10.47 -20.42
N PRO A 94 -1.69 11.68 -20.41
CA PRO A 94 -0.24 11.88 -20.42
C PRO A 94 0.33 11.68 -18.99
N LEU A 95 0.59 10.44 -18.59
CA LEU A 95 1.30 10.11 -17.36
C LEU A 95 2.81 10.20 -17.56
N ASP A 96 3.52 10.80 -16.61
CA ASP A 96 4.97 10.71 -16.51
C ASP A 96 5.42 9.31 -16.03
N GLU A 97 6.74 9.07 -16.03
CA GLU A 97 7.31 7.77 -15.65
C GLU A 97 6.96 7.37 -14.20
N PHE A 98 6.96 8.32 -13.27
CA PHE A 98 6.61 8.06 -11.88
C PHE A 98 5.13 7.74 -11.72
N GLN A 99 4.27 8.49 -12.39
CA GLN A 99 2.82 8.26 -12.40
C GLN A 99 2.48 6.90 -13.05
N GLN A 100 3.18 6.51 -14.12
CA GLN A 100 3.03 5.18 -14.73
C GLN A 100 3.44 4.06 -13.75
N ALA A 101 4.57 4.21 -13.06
CA ALA A 101 5.01 3.25 -12.04
C ALA A 101 3.99 3.14 -10.87
N ARG A 102 3.40 4.27 -10.47
CA ARG A 102 2.30 4.28 -9.48
C ARG A 102 1.06 3.54 -9.97
N ALA A 103 0.67 3.73 -11.23
CA ALA A 103 -0.46 3.01 -11.82
C ALA A 103 -0.23 1.49 -11.82
N ASP A 104 0.99 1.05 -12.15
CA ASP A 104 1.37 -0.36 -12.13
C ASP A 104 1.39 -0.93 -10.71
N LEU A 105 1.88 -0.16 -9.73
CA LEU A 105 1.82 -0.52 -8.32
C LEU A 105 0.37 -0.75 -7.86
N LEU A 106 -0.54 0.17 -8.19
CA LEU A 106 -1.95 0.05 -7.84
C LEU A 106 -2.61 -1.17 -8.48
N ARG A 107 -2.29 -1.48 -9.75
CA ARG A 107 -2.77 -2.71 -10.40
C ARG A 107 -2.32 -3.96 -9.64
N GLY A 108 -1.05 -4.01 -9.24
CA GLY A 108 -0.50 -5.11 -8.46
C GLY A 108 -1.14 -5.23 -7.07
N GLN A 109 -1.38 -4.12 -6.40
CA GLN A 109 -2.05 -4.07 -5.09
C GLN A 109 -3.53 -4.52 -5.19
N ILE A 110 -4.25 -4.08 -6.22
CA ILE A 110 -5.63 -4.53 -6.48
C ILE A 110 -5.66 -6.03 -6.77
N ALA A 111 -4.75 -6.54 -7.59
CA ALA A 111 -4.66 -7.97 -7.87
C ALA A 111 -4.40 -8.78 -6.59
N PHE A 112 -3.54 -8.29 -5.69
CA PHE A 112 -3.29 -8.93 -4.41
C PHE A 112 -4.51 -8.90 -3.50
N ALA A 113 -5.17 -7.74 -3.34
CA ALA A 113 -6.32 -7.56 -2.45
C ALA A 113 -7.57 -8.27 -2.94
N SER A 114 -7.76 -8.41 -4.26
CA SER A 114 -8.91 -9.13 -4.85
C SER A 114 -8.75 -10.65 -4.88
N GLY A 115 -7.64 -11.20 -4.36
CA GLY A 115 -7.40 -12.63 -4.29
C GLY A 115 -6.94 -13.27 -5.61
N LEU A 116 -6.51 -12.49 -6.58
CA LEU A 116 -5.88 -12.95 -7.83
C LEU A 116 -4.41 -13.32 -7.57
N GLY A 117 -4.19 -14.33 -6.72
CA GLY A 117 -2.88 -14.67 -6.15
C GLY A 117 -1.75 -14.88 -7.16
N SER A 118 -2.03 -15.37 -8.38
CA SER A 118 -1.02 -15.62 -9.41
C SER A 118 -0.56 -14.36 -10.15
N ASP A 119 -1.39 -13.34 -10.24
CA ASP A 119 -1.13 -12.15 -11.07
C ASP A 119 -0.43 -11.03 -10.29
N ALA A 120 -0.62 -10.99 -8.97
CA ALA A 120 -0.05 -9.94 -8.12
C ALA A 120 1.50 -9.93 -8.09
N PRO A 121 2.22 -11.06 -7.90
CA PRO A 121 3.67 -11.04 -7.83
C PRO A 121 4.36 -10.45 -9.07
N PRO A 122 4.03 -10.85 -10.32
CA PRO A 122 4.66 -10.28 -11.49
C PRO A 122 4.34 -8.79 -11.69
N LEU A 123 3.13 -8.35 -11.39
CA LEU A 123 2.75 -6.94 -11.49
C LEU A 123 3.52 -6.08 -10.48
N LEU A 124 3.59 -6.51 -9.22
CA LEU A 124 4.32 -5.79 -8.18
C LEU A 124 5.83 -5.79 -8.43
N LEU A 125 6.40 -6.90 -8.93
CA LEU A 125 7.81 -6.97 -9.29
C LEU A 125 8.13 -6.01 -10.44
N ALA A 126 7.28 -5.93 -11.45
CA ALA A 126 7.44 -5.00 -12.56
C ALA A 126 7.37 -3.54 -12.08
N ALA A 127 6.41 -3.20 -11.22
CA ALA A 127 6.30 -1.88 -10.62
C ALA A 127 7.53 -1.52 -9.77
N ALA A 128 8.04 -2.46 -8.95
CA ALA A 128 9.23 -2.27 -8.14
C ALA A 128 10.45 -1.91 -9.01
N ARG A 129 10.67 -2.66 -10.10
CA ARG A 129 11.77 -2.39 -11.05
C ARG A 129 11.64 -1.01 -11.72
N ARG A 130 10.42 -0.56 -12.00
CA ARG A 130 10.20 0.80 -12.54
C ARG A 130 10.54 1.90 -11.54
N PHE A 131 10.31 1.66 -10.25
CA PHE A 131 10.66 2.64 -9.22
C PHE A 131 12.16 2.72 -8.93
N GLU A 132 12.98 1.71 -9.25
CA GLU A 132 14.41 1.70 -8.94
C GLU A 132 15.16 3.00 -9.34
N PRO A 133 15.04 3.49 -10.60
CA PRO A 133 15.70 4.72 -11.01
C PRO A 133 14.99 5.99 -10.53
N LEU A 134 13.73 5.91 -10.09
CA LEU A 134 12.88 7.05 -9.77
C LEU A 134 12.82 7.36 -8.27
N ASN A 135 12.65 6.31 -7.47
CA ASN A 135 12.54 6.40 -6.01
C ASN A 135 12.88 5.05 -5.38
N LEU A 136 14.13 4.92 -4.90
CA LEU A 136 14.62 3.67 -4.35
C LEU A 136 13.85 3.21 -3.10
N ASP A 137 13.38 4.15 -2.26
CA ASP A 137 12.61 3.82 -1.07
C ASP A 137 11.26 3.18 -1.41
N LEU A 138 10.57 3.76 -2.39
CA LEU A 138 9.30 3.21 -2.86
C LEU A 138 9.51 1.90 -3.64
N ALA A 139 10.62 1.77 -4.37
CA ALA A 139 11.01 0.51 -5.00
C ALA A 139 11.14 -0.60 -3.95
N ARG A 140 11.86 -0.37 -2.85
CA ARG A 140 12.07 -1.34 -1.77
C ARG A 140 10.76 -1.73 -1.09
N GLU A 141 9.88 -0.77 -0.81
CA GLU A 141 8.54 -1.07 -0.28
C GLU A 141 7.69 -1.90 -1.27
N THR A 142 7.81 -1.60 -2.56
CA THR A 142 7.10 -2.35 -3.60
C THR A 142 7.67 -3.77 -3.75
N TYR A 143 9.00 -3.95 -3.63
CA TYR A 143 9.63 -5.27 -3.56
C TYR A 143 9.13 -6.08 -2.35
N LEU A 144 8.96 -5.45 -1.18
CA LEU A 144 8.40 -6.12 -0.03
C LEU A 144 6.94 -6.55 -0.27
N GLY A 145 6.15 -5.70 -0.93
CA GLY A 145 4.80 -6.06 -1.38
C GLY A 145 4.79 -7.23 -2.37
N ALA A 146 5.72 -7.24 -3.33
CA ALA A 146 5.89 -8.34 -4.29
C ALA A 146 6.31 -9.64 -3.58
N TRP A 147 7.18 -9.56 -2.58
CA TRP A 147 7.60 -10.69 -1.75
C TRP A 147 6.43 -11.28 -0.96
N MET A 148 5.61 -10.43 -0.34
CA MET A 148 4.36 -10.86 0.32
C MET A 148 3.42 -11.55 -0.65
N ALA A 149 3.16 -10.94 -1.79
CA ALA A 149 2.29 -11.53 -2.81
C ALA A 149 2.80 -12.90 -3.28
N ALA A 150 4.12 -13.03 -3.50
CA ALA A 150 4.73 -14.30 -3.87
C ALA A 150 4.65 -15.37 -2.76
N LEU A 151 4.74 -14.96 -1.49
CA LEU A 151 4.55 -15.85 -0.33
C LEU A 151 3.14 -16.43 -0.30
N PHE A 152 2.12 -15.57 -0.43
CA PHE A 152 0.70 -15.98 -0.40
C PHE A 152 0.29 -16.77 -1.64
N ALA A 153 0.84 -16.44 -2.81
CA ALA A 153 0.60 -17.19 -4.03
C ALA A 153 1.19 -18.61 -3.97
N GLY A 154 2.28 -18.82 -3.23
CA GLY A 154 2.90 -20.11 -3.02
C GLY A 154 3.22 -20.83 -4.33
N ARG A 155 2.87 -22.11 -4.42
CA ARG A 155 3.09 -22.93 -5.64
C ARG A 155 2.15 -22.57 -6.79
N LEU A 156 1.07 -21.82 -6.54
CA LEU A 156 0.10 -21.39 -7.55
C LEU A 156 0.51 -20.06 -8.21
N GLY A 157 1.57 -19.42 -7.73
CA GLY A 157 2.00 -18.06 -8.08
C GLY A 157 2.64 -17.88 -9.46
N GLY A 158 2.57 -18.87 -10.35
CA GLY A 158 3.13 -18.73 -11.70
C GLY A 158 4.67 -18.66 -11.71
N PRO A 159 5.29 -18.01 -12.72
CA PRO A 159 6.75 -18.00 -12.90
C PRO A 159 7.48 -17.09 -11.90
N VAL A 160 6.81 -16.08 -11.33
CA VAL A 160 7.43 -15.15 -10.38
C VAL A 160 7.20 -15.65 -8.96
N GLY A 161 8.22 -16.30 -8.40
CA GLY A 161 8.20 -16.79 -7.03
C GLY A 161 9.10 -16.01 -6.08
N LEU A 162 9.10 -16.40 -4.79
CA LEU A 162 9.91 -15.80 -3.73
C LEU A 162 11.39 -15.66 -4.09
N LEU A 163 11.96 -16.65 -4.79
CA LEU A 163 13.38 -16.66 -5.14
C LEU A 163 13.70 -15.55 -6.17
N GLU A 164 12.85 -15.33 -7.16
CA GLU A 164 13.06 -14.29 -8.16
C GLU A 164 12.96 -12.91 -7.52
N VAL A 165 11.90 -12.65 -6.76
CA VAL A 165 11.73 -11.39 -6.04
C VAL A 165 12.90 -11.13 -5.09
N SER A 166 13.33 -12.15 -4.34
CA SER A 166 14.44 -12.02 -3.39
C SER A 166 15.77 -11.72 -4.09
N ARG A 167 16.06 -12.35 -5.23
CA ARG A 167 17.26 -12.05 -6.03
C ARG A 167 17.22 -10.63 -6.57
N ALA A 168 16.08 -10.16 -7.06
CA ALA A 168 15.94 -8.80 -7.56
C ALA A 168 16.12 -7.77 -6.41
N ALA A 169 15.52 -7.99 -5.25
CA ALA A 169 15.70 -7.13 -4.08
C ALA A 169 17.18 -7.09 -3.60
N ARG A 170 17.90 -8.22 -3.66
CA ARG A 170 19.32 -8.30 -3.31
C ARG A 170 20.24 -7.59 -4.30
N ALA A 171 19.80 -7.38 -5.52
CA ALA A 171 20.55 -6.65 -6.56
C ALA A 171 20.40 -5.13 -6.46
N LEU A 172 19.54 -4.62 -5.58
CA LEU A 172 19.35 -3.18 -5.40
C LEU A 172 20.64 -2.47 -4.95
N PRO A 173 20.83 -1.21 -5.35
CA PRO A 173 21.96 -0.43 -4.88
C PRO A 173 21.86 -0.21 -3.36
N PRO A 174 23.02 0.09 -2.70
CA PRO A 174 23.03 0.41 -1.28
C PRO A 174 22.22 1.68 -1.00
N LEU A 175 21.58 1.73 0.18
CA LEU A 175 20.84 2.90 0.62
C LEU A 175 21.79 4.07 0.87
N ALA A 176 21.38 5.28 0.50
CA ALA A 176 22.10 6.52 0.78
C ALA A 176 21.91 7.03 2.23
N HIS A 177 20.98 6.44 2.97
CA HIS A 177 20.62 6.77 4.35
C HIS A 177 20.63 5.53 5.25
N ALA A 178 20.39 5.69 6.55
CA ALA A 178 20.21 4.58 7.48
C ALA A 178 19.01 3.74 7.08
N ALA A 179 19.15 2.42 7.15
CA ALA A 179 18.07 1.49 6.80
C ALA A 179 16.85 1.69 7.70
N ARG A 180 15.69 1.90 7.10
CA ARG A 180 14.39 1.94 7.79
C ARG A 180 13.98 0.53 8.26
N PRO A 181 13.04 0.39 9.21
CA PRO A 181 12.54 -0.93 9.61
C PRO A 181 12.07 -1.79 8.44
N VAL A 182 11.38 -1.20 7.47
CA VAL A 182 10.92 -1.88 6.24
C VAL A 182 12.07 -2.40 5.37
N ASP A 183 13.16 -1.65 5.30
CA ASP A 183 14.35 -2.05 4.54
C ASP A 183 15.04 -3.26 5.17
N LEU A 184 15.12 -3.28 6.51
CA LEU A 184 15.68 -4.41 7.26
C LEU A 184 14.87 -5.69 7.05
N ILE A 185 13.53 -5.58 7.00
CA ILE A 185 12.67 -6.73 6.71
C ILE A 185 12.92 -7.24 5.30
N LEU A 186 12.89 -6.37 4.30
CA LEU A 186 13.12 -6.77 2.90
C LEU A 186 14.45 -7.49 2.75
N ASP A 187 15.53 -6.88 3.27
CA ASP A 187 16.88 -7.45 3.17
C ASP A 187 16.98 -8.79 3.90
N GLY A 188 16.39 -8.89 5.10
CA GLY A 188 16.39 -10.12 5.89
C GLY A 188 15.60 -11.25 5.23
N LEU A 189 14.41 -10.96 4.71
CA LEU A 189 13.58 -11.95 4.02
C LEU A 189 14.17 -12.36 2.67
N ALA A 190 14.75 -11.42 1.93
CA ALA A 190 15.45 -11.74 0.69
C ALA A 190 16.68 -12.62 0.96
N GLN A 191 17.43 -12.33 2.02
CA GLN A 191 18.57 -13.14 2.46
C GLN A 191 18.15 -14.53 2.94
N LEU A 192 17.02 -14.64 3.66
CA LEU A 192 16.47 -15.93 4.09
C LEU A 192 16.24 -16.89 2.91
N VAL A 193 15.68 -16.36 1.83
CA VAL A 193 15.34 -17.16 0.64
C VAL A 193 16.58 -17.48 -0.22
N THR A 194 17.56 -16.56 -0.27
CA THR A 194 18.72 -16.71 -1.16
C THR A 194 19.93 -17.40 -0.50
N GLU A 195 20.10 -17.25 0.81
CA GLU A 195 21.29 -17.68 1.56
C GLU A 195 20.97 -18.58 2.75
N GLY A 196 19.68 -18.68 3.11
CA GLY A 196 19.20 -19.55 4.19
C GLY A 196 19.10 -18.87 5.56
N PRO A 197 18.48 -19.57 6.54
CA PRO A 197 18.09 -19.00 7.82
C PRO A 197 19.28 -18.60 8.71
N ALA A 198 20.37 -19.34 8.68
CA ALA A 198 21.52 -19.04 9.52
C ALA A 198 22.13 -17.66 9.21
N THR A 199 22.24 -17.33 7.91
CA THR A 199 22.78 -16.05 7.44
C THR A 199 21.81 -14.90 7.68
N ALA A 200 20.51 -15.13 7.48
CA ALA A 200 19.47 -14.10 7.63
C ALA A 200 19.13 -13.77 9.10
N ALA A 201 19.41 -14.67 10.05
CA ALA A 201 18.91 -14.60 11.42
C ALA A 201 19.20 -13.27 12.14
N GLN A 202 20.43 -12.76 12.03
CA GLN A 202 20.81 -11.52 12.70
C GLN A 202 20.00 -10.33 12.16
N ARG A 203 19.83 -10.24 10.84
CA ARG A 203 19.12 -9.15 10.17
C ARG A 203 17.62 -9.19 10.45
N LEU A 204 17.03 -10.37 10.44
CA LEU A 204 15.60 -10.56 10.78
C LEU A 204 15.31 -10.21 12.24
N ARG A 205 16.19 -10.60 13.20
CA ARG A 205 16.06 -10.14 14.59
C ARG A 205 16.19 -8.64 14.74
N GLN A 206 17.11 -8.01 13.99
CA GLN A 206 17.23 -6.55 13.97
C GLN A 206 15.97 -5.89 13.42
N ALA A 207 15.40 -6.41 12.34
CA ALA A 207 14.15 -5.94 11.77
C ALA A 207 12.99 -6.06 12.76
N ALA A 208 12.80 -7.23 13.40
CA ALA A 208 11.76 -7.45 14.41
C ALA A 208 11.84 -6.43 15.56
N ARG A 209 13.05 -6.20 16.09
CA ARG A 209 13.28 -5.19 17.15
C ARG A 209 12.97 -3.76 16.67
N ALA A 210 13.29 -3.41 15.43
CA ALA A 210 12.98 -2.10 14.88
C ALA A 210 11.47 -1.87 14.81
N PHE A 211 10.68 -2.91 14.53
CA PHE A 211 9.21 -2.83 14.51
C PHE A 211 8.57 -2.78 15.91
N THR A 212 9.23 -3.23 16.96
CA THR A 212 8.78 -3.04 18.36
C THR A 212 9.18 -1.67 18.91
N GLY A 213 10.11 -0.97 18.27
CA GLY A 213 10.64 0.33 18.68
C GLY A 213 9.62 1.48 18.61
N ALA A 214 9.99 2.63 19.18
CA ALA A 214 9.14 3.83 19.20
C ALA A 214 9.19 4.64 17.87
N ASP A 215 10.20 4.41 17.06
CA ASP A 215 10.49 5.23 15.87
C ASP A 215 9.66 4.86 14.63
N ILE A 216 8.86 3.80 14.73
CA ILE A 216 7.98 3.36 13.63
C ILE A 216 6.62 4.05 13.73
N THR A 217 6.14 4.59 12.62
CA THR A 217 4.83 5.23 12.55
C THR A 217 3.68 4.23 12.69
N MET A 218 2.49 4.71 13.06
CA MET A 218 1.28 3.89 13.13
C MET A 218 0.92 3.31 11.76
N GLU A 219 1.07 4.10 10.69
CA GLU A 219 0.80 3.68 9.32
C GLU A 219 1.74 2.55 8.88
N GLU A 220 3.04 2.67 9.12
CA GLU A 220 4.01 1.61 8.83
C GLU A 220 3.73 0.33 9.61
N ARG A 221 3.33 0.45 10.88
CA ARG A 221 2.94 -0.72 11.68
C ARG A 221 1.71 -1.43 11.13
N LEU A 222 0.67 -0.68 10.74
CA LEU A 222 -0.52 -1.26 10.12
C LEU A 222 -0.18 -1.95 8.81
N ARG A 223 0.64 -1.30 7.98
CA ARG A 223 0.99 -1.78 6.65
C ARG A 223 1.92 -3.01 6.67
N TRP A 224 2.91 -3.02 7.57
CA TRP A 224 4.01 -3.99 7.53
C TRP A 224 4.10 -4.90 8.76
N GLY A 225 3.28 -4.68 9.78
CA GLY A 225 3.34 -5.44 11.05
C GLY A 225 3.13 -6.93 10.86
N SER A 226 2.24 -7.33 9.94
CA SER A 226 1.98 -8.75 9.64
C SER A 226 3.20 -9.46 9.02
N ILE A 227 4.04 -8.75 8.26
CA ILE A 227 5.26 -9.35 7.73
C ILE A 227 6.42 -9.28 8.74
N ALA A 228 6.41 -8.29 9.65
CA ALA A 228 7.40 -8.20 10.71
C ALA A 228 7.29 -9.39 11.69
N HIS A 229 6.08 -9.80 12.06
CA HIS A 229 5.90 -10.99 12.90
C HIS A 229 6.28 -12.28 12.15
N ALA A 230 6.02 -12.37 10.85
CA ALA A 230 6.47 -13.51 10.04
C ALA A 230 8.01 -13.60 9.97
N ALA A 231 8.69 -12.44 9.93
CA ALA A 231 10.15 -12.38 10.01
C ALA A 231 10.70 -12.89 11.35
N ALA A 232 10.05 -12.54 12.47
CA ALA A 232 10.42 -13.05 13.80
C ALA A 232 10.19 -14.57 13.90
N SER A 233 9.07 -15.07 13.41
CA SER A 233 8.76 -16.52 13.35
C SER A 233 9.81 -17.29 12.55
N ALA A 234 10.28 -16.76 11.41
CA ALA A 234 11.26 -17.41 10.56
C ALA A 234 12.61 -17.67 11.24
N VAL A 235 12.91 -16.98 12.34
CA VAL A 235 14.14 -17.13 13.13
C VAL A 235 13.91 -17.63 14.55
N TRP A 236 12.71 -18.14 14.83
CA TRP A 236 12.32 -18.69 16.14
C TRP A 236 12.51 -17.69 17.30
N ASP A 237 12.26 -16.40 17.04
CA ASP A 237 12.25 -15.35 18.06
C ASP A 237 10.83 -15.22 18.63
N ASP A 238 10.47 -16.16 19.51
CA ASP A 238 9.11 -16.30 20.05
C ASP A 238 8.66 -15.07 20.85
N ASP A 239 9.59 -14.41 21.53
CA ASP A 239 9.28 -13.21 22.32
C ASP A 239 8.95 -12.03 21.38
N ALA A 240 9.81 -11.76 20.39
CA ALA A 240 9.54 -10.71 19.41
C ALA A 240 8.28 -11.02 18.60
N TRP A 241 8.05 -12.27 18.21
CA TRP A 241 6.85 -12.69 17.50
C TRP A 241 5.57 -12.42 18.29
N ARG A 242 5.53 -12.81 19.57
CA ARG A 242 4.38 -12.61 20.46
C ARG A 242 4.11 -11.12 20.73
N ASP A 243 5.17 -10.34 20.94
CA ASP A 243 5.07 -8.90 21.16
C ASP A 243 4.52 -8.18 19.91
N LEU A 244 5.04 -8.49 18.73
CA LEU A 244 4.57 -7.92 17.46
C LEU A 244 3.10 -8.25 17.21
N LEU A 245 2.68 -9.51 17.37
CA LEU A 245 1.28 -9.92 17.23
C LEU A 245 0.36 -9.20 18.21
N THR A 246 0.76 -9.12 19.47
CA THR A 246 -0.03 -8.44 20.51
C THR A 246 -0.20 -6.96 20.19
N GLN A 247 0.86 -6.31 19.74
CA GLN A 247 0.82 -4.90 19.31
C GLN A 247 -0.08 -4.73 18.06
N GLN A 248 0.04 -5.62 17.07
CA GLN A 248 -0.74 -5.58 15.85
C GLN A 248 -2.25 -5.73 16.12
N VAL A 249 -2.64 -6.69 16.95
CA VAL A 249 -4.05 -6.88 17.36
C VAL A 249 -4.60 -5.64 18.07
N ARG A 250 -3.83 -5.02 18.97
CA ARG A 250 -4.25 -3.78 19.64
C ARG A 250 -4.41 -2.65 18.64
N LEU A 251 -3.46 -2.51 17.73
CA LEU A 251 -3.44 -1.46 16.72
C LEU A 251 -4.62 -1.60 15.75
N ALA A 252 -4.84 -2.80 15.21
CA ALA A 252 -5.95 -3.09 14.31
C ALA A 252 -7.31 -2.76 14.96
N ARG A 253 -7.49 -3.10 16.25
CA ARG A 253 -8.70 -2.74 17.00
C ARG A 253 -8.86 -1.24 17.18
N THR A 254 -7.78 -0.52 17.50
CA THR A 254 -7.82 0.93 17.75
C THR A 254 -8.05 1.72 16.46
N ALA A 255 -7.44 1.28 15.35
CA ALA A 255 -7.56 1.89 14.04
C ALA A 255 -8.84 1.47 13.28
N GLY A 256 -9.58 0.46 13.77
CA GLY A 256 -10.74 -0.09 13.07
C GLY A 256 -10.39 -0.91 11.83
N ALA A 257 -9.14 -1.36 11.69
CA ALA A 257 -8.66 -2.22 10.60
C ALA A 257 -9.07 -3.68 10.85
N LEU A 258 -10.39 -3.93 10.79
CA LEU A 258 -10.98 -5.20 11.20
C LEU A 258 -10.72 -6.34 10.21
N ASP A 259 -10.33 -6.05 9.00
CA ASP A 259 -9.97 -7.00 7.95
C ASP A 259 -8.70 -7.81 8.27
N GLN A 260 -7.77 -7.24 9.03
CA GLN A 260 -6.53 -7.89 9.45
C GLN A 260 -6.68 -8.75 10.71
N LEU A 261 -7.65 -8.44 11.56
CA LEU A 261 -7.84 -9.09 12.86
C LEU A 261 -7.97 -10.62 12.82
N PRO A 262 -8.68 -11.27 11.87
CA PRO A 262 -8.81 -12.72 11.85
C PRO A 262 -7.45 -13.44 11.68
N VAL A 263 -6.58 -12.88 10.84
CA VAL A 263 -5.24 -13.44 10.58
C VAL A 263 -4.36 -13.29 11.82
N ASP A 264 -4.32 -12.09 12.41
CA ASP A 264 -3.49 -11.78 13.56
C ASP A 264 -3.94 -12.55 14.82
N LEU A 265 -5.26 -12.67 15.04
CA LEU A 265 -5.82 -13.47 16.14
C LEU A 265 -5.58 -14.97 15.95
N GLY A 266 -5.66 -15.47 14.72
CA GLY A 266 -5.33 -16.85 14.39
C GLY A 266 -3.85 -17.18 14.70
N ALA A 267 -2.95 -16.28 14.31
CA ALA A 267 -1.53 -16.40 14.60
C ALA A 267 -1.26 -16.34 16.14
N LEU A 268 -1.93 -15.43 16.85
CA LEU A 268 -1.79 -15.31 18.31
C LEU A 268 -2.31 -16.57 19.05
N ALA A 269 -3.42 -17.16 18.58
CA ALA A 269 -3.95 -18.39 19.15
C ALA A 269 -2.97 -19.56 19.00
N MET A 270 -2.26 -19.65 17.89
CA MET A 270 -1.21 -20.66 17.69
C MET A 270 -0.01 -20.48 18.62
N SER A 271 0.23 -19.26 19.12
CA SER A 271 1.32 -19.01 20.09
C SER A 271 1.01 -19.48 21.50
N ALA A 272 -0.25 -19.74 21.81
CA ALA A 272 -0.72 -20.11 23.14
C ALA A 272 -0.89 -21.64 23.31
N ALA A 273 -0.73 -22.41 22.25
CA ALA A 273 -0.82 -23.86 22.21
C ALA A 273 0.56 -24.53 22.37
#